data_0b8e4d0d7632aeb88a03ef72e8b13caf
#
_entry.id   0b8e4d0d7632aeb88a03ef72e8b13caf
#
_cell.length_a   1.000
_cell.length_b   1.000
_cell.length_c   1.000
_cell.angle_alpha   90.00
_cell.angle_beta   90.00
_cell.angle_gamma   90.00
#
_symmetry.space_group_name_H-M   'P 1'
#
loop_
_entity.id
_entity.type
_entity.pdbx_description
1 polymer ?
#
loop_
_entity_poly.entity_id
_entity_poly.type
_entity_poly.pdbx_seq_one_letter_code
_entity_poly.pdbx_strand_id
1 'polypeptide(L)'
;MSTPLELPEFADPPADPIALLRHWVAAAAARGIELPAAVALATADAEGRPSCRTVLVQHIRDDGLVIGTHTVSRKGRDLADRPYAAATFFWRETLQQIHVAGPVHVLPGAESDALFAERAPVARAMAAASRQSEPMPDEQLLRARAAELAADEPVERPLIWVGYRLAYQSIEFWHDEPDRLHRRLRYDRTGTGWTTVRLQP
;
A
#
# COMPACT_ATOMS: atom_id res chain seq x y z
N MET A 1 23.74 -6.08 18.52
CA MET A 1 24.12 -4.99 17.58
C MET A 1 23.63 -5.41 16.21
N SER A 2 22.77 -4.62 15.57
CA SER A 2 22.25 -4.92 14.24
C SER A 2 23.38 -4.77 13.22
N THR A 3 23.53 -5.75 12.29
CA THR A 3 24.50 -5.67 11.21
C THR A 3 24.23 -4.40 10.39
N PRO A 4 25.27 -3.61 10.05
CA PRO A 4 25.11 -2.44 9.19
C PRO A 4 24.40 -2.80 7.88
N LEU A 5 23.55 -1.91 7.39
CA LEU A 5 22.88 -2.08 6.11
C LEU A 5 23.87 -1.80 4.99
N GLU A 6 24.05 -2.77 4.11
CA GLU A 6 24.72 -2.54 2.84
C GLU A 6 23.66 -2.10 1.82
N LEU A 7 23.81 -0.91 1.25
CA LEU A 7 22.88 -0.28 0.33
C LEU A 7 23.64 0.12 -0.96
N PRO A 8 24.11 -0.87 -1.75
CA PRO A 8 24.92 -0.60 -2.95
C PRO A 8 24.15 0.13 -4.04
N GLU A 9 22.81 0.02 -4.04
CA GLU A 9 21.92 0.66 -5.02
C GLU A 9 22.02 2.19 -5.07
N PHE A 10 22.51 2.82 -4.01
CA PHE A 10 22.75 4.26 -4.03
C PHE A 10 24.04 4.64 -4.78
N ALA A 11 24.95 3.71 -4.96
CA ALA A 11 26.18 3.90 -5.76
C ALA A 11 25.99 3.39 -7.20
N ASP A 12 25.35 2.23 -7.35
CA ASP A 12 25.08 1.56 -8.62
C ASP A 12 23.58 1.21 -8.70
N PRO A 13 22.72 2.15 -9.14
CA PRO A 13 21.28 1.97 -9.19
C PRO A 13 20.87 0.87 -10.17
N PRO A 14 20.09 -0.15 -9.73
CA PRO A 14 19.60 -1.17 -10.64
C PRO A 14 18.59 -0.57 -11.66
N ALA A 15 18.55 -1.14 -12.85
CA ALA A 15 17.64 -0.70 -13.90
C ALA A 15 16.16 -0.96 -13.56
N ASP A 16 15.87 -1.95 -12.72
CA ASP A 16 14.52 -2.32 -12.28
C ASP A 16 14.25 -1.89 -10.81
N PRO A 17 13.57 -0.76 -10.60
CA PRO A 17 13.21 -0.30 -9.26
C PRO A 17 12.16 -1.19 -8.57
N ILE A 18 11.40 -2.00 -9.30
CA ILE A 18 10.37 -2.86 -8.74
C ILE A 18 11.01 -4.07 -8.07
N ALA A 19 12.05 -4.63 -8.68
CA ALA A 19 12.87 -5.66 -8.06
C ALA A 19 13.53 -5.14 -6.78
N LEU A 20 14.07 -3.91 -6.79
CA LEU A 20 14.64 -3.26 -5.61
C LEU A 20 13.58 -3.03 -4.51
N LEU A 21 12.38 -2.58 -4.86
CA LEU A 21 11.29 -2.41 -3.91
C LEU A 21 10.93 -3.74 -3.23
N ARG A 22 10.75 -4.81 -4.01
CA ARG A 22 10.50 -6.15 -3.46
C ARG A 22 11.64 -6.63 -2.55
N HIS A 23 12.87 -6.38 -2.96
CA HIS A 23 14.05 -6.73 -2.17
C HIS A 23 14.04 -6.02 -0.81
N TRP A 24 13.79 -4.72 -0.77
CA TRP A 24 13.74 -3.97 0.49
C TRP A 24 12.62 -4.43 1.41
N VAL A 25 11.42 -4.69 0.87
CA VAL A 25 10.30 -5.21 1.67
C VAL A 25 10.60 -6.61 2.22
N ALA A 26 11.21 -7.49 1.42
CA ALA A 26 11.63 -8.82 1.84
C ALA A 26 12.74 -8.76 2.90
N ALA A 27 13.72 -7.87 2.73
CA ALA A 27 14.79 -7.65 3.71
C ALA A 27 14.26 -7.11 5.04
N ALA A 28 13.25 -6.23 5.01
CA ALA A 28 12.56 -5.75 6.21
C ALA A 28 11.86 -6.91 6.94
N ALA A 29 11.14 -7.78 6.22
CA ALA A 29 10.53 -8.98 6.78
C ALA A 29 11.56 -9.94 7.41
N ALA A 30 12.67 -10.19 6.70
CA ALA A 30 13.75 -11.06 7.18
C ALA A 30 14.44 -10.53 8.44
N ARG A 31 14.38 -9.21 8.69
CA ARG A 31 14.86 -8.57 9.93
C ARG A 31 13.84 -8.60 11.07
N GLY A 32 12.68 -9.21 10.87
CA GLY A 32 11.63 -9.34 11.88
C GLY A 32 10.78 -8.08 12.05
N ILE A 33 10.79 -7.16 11.08
CA ILE A 33 9.89 -5.99 11.10
C ILE A 33 8.46 -6.50 10.96
N GLU A 34 7.61 -6.14 11.91
CA GLU A 34 6.18 -6.45 11.84
C GLU A 34 5.51 -5.63 10.73
N LEU A 35 4.65 -6.28 9.96
CA LEU A 35 3.88 -5.67 8.86
C LEU A 35 4.75 -4.87 7.87
N PRO A 36 5.81 -5.47 7.29
CA PRO A 36 6.74 -4.74 6.42
C PRO A 36 6.07 -4.16 5.16
N ALA A 37 4.90 -4.66 4.80
CA ALA A 37 4.07 -4.19 3.69
C ALA A 37 3.02 -3.14 4.11
N ALA A 38 3.04 -2.65 5.36
CA ALA A 38 2.20 -1.55 5.78
C ALA A 38 2.70 -0.22 5.19
N VAL A 39 1.78 0.58 4.65
CA VAL A 39 2.08 1.88 4.06
C VAL A 39 1.17 2.97 4.59
N ALA A 40 1.70 4.16 4.76
CA ALA A 40 0.90 5.37 4.88
C ALA A 40 0.41 5.76 3.48
N LEU A 41 -0.89 5.56 3.22
CA LEU A 41 -1.54 5.88 1.95
C LEU A 41 -2.19 7.25 2.03
N ALA A 42 -1.74 8.19 1.22
CA ALA A 42 -2.30 9.52 1.06
C ALA A 42 -3.19 9.58 -0.18
N THR A 43 -4.37 10.18 -0.02
CA THR A 43 -5.35 10.48 -1.08
C THR A 43 -5.85 11.90 -0.91
N ALA A 44 -6.47 12.49 -1.92
CA ALA A 44 -7.06 13.82 -1.82
C ALA A 44 -8.51 13.81 -2.32
N ASP A 45 -9.38 14.59 -1.68
CA ASP A 45 -10.77 14.76 -2.11
C ASP A 45 -10.88 15.67 -3.35
N ALA A 46 -12.11 15.90 -3.84
CA ALA A 46 -12.39 16.72 -5.01
C ALA A 46 -11.81 18.14 -4.91
N GLU A 47 -11.73 18.70 -3.69
CA GLU A 47 -11.17 20.03 -3.41
C GLU A 47 -9.64 20.00 -3.23
N GLY A 48 -9.00 18.81 -3.31
CA GLY A 48 -7.56 18.66 -3.14
C GLY A 48 -7.11 18.57 -1.68
N ARG A 49 -8.03 18.44 -0.71
CA ARG A 49 -7.69 18.29 0.70
C ARG A 49 -7.15 16.88 0.96
N PRO A 50 -5.91 16.73 1.46
CA PRO A 50 -5.32 15.42 1.66
C PRO A 50 -5.92 14.69 2.86
N SER A 51 -5.91 13.37 2.79
CA SER A 51 -6.15 12.49 3.92
C SER A 51 -5.17 11.32 3.88
N CYS A 52 -4.73 10.84 5.06
CA CYS A 52 -3.75 9.76 5.18
C CYS A 52 -4.21 8.71 6.19
N ARG A 53 -3.88 7.45 5.93
CA ARG A 53 -4.13 6.29 6.80
C ARG A 53 -3.14 5.18 6.48
N THR A 54 -2.94 4.26 7.45
CA THR A 54 -2.19 3.04 7.19
C THR A 54 -3.08 2.01 6.49
N VAL A 55 -2.54 1.37 5.45
CA VAL A 55 -3.12 0.22 4.76
C VAL A 55 -2.06 -0.85 4.54
N LEU A 56 -2.46 -2.11 4.35
CA LEU A 56 -1.55 -3.18 3.96
C LEU A 56 -1.56 -3.32 2.43
N VAL A 57 -0.38 -3.32 1.84
CA VAL A 57 -0.18 -3.74 0.46
C VAL A 57 -0.30 -5.26 0.43
N GLN A 58 -1.25 -5.78 -0.35
CA GLN A 58 -1.48 -7.22 -0.50
C GLN A 58 -0.52 -7.82 -1.53
N HIS A 59 -0.27 -7.11 -2.64
CA HIS A 59 0.68 -7.54 -3.66
C HIS A 59 1.53 -6.37 -4.17
N ILE A 60 2.79 -6.67 -4.44
CA ILE A 60 3.73 -5.82 -5.17
C ILE A 60 3.87 -6.43 -6.57
N ARG A 61 3.03 -5.98 -7.52
CA ARG A 61 3.04 -6.44 -8.91
C ARG A 61 4.07 -5.66 -9.73
N ASP A 62 4.34 -6.11 -10.95
CA ASP A 62 5.23 -5.38 -11.87
C ASP A 62 4.65 -4.03 -12.32
N ASP A 63 3.34 -3.88 -12.24
CA ASP A 63 2.59 -2.73 -12.71
C ASP A 63 2.00 -1.86 -11.58
N GLY A 64 2.23 -2.20 -10.31
CA GLY A 64 1.74 -1.39 -9.18
C GLY A 64 1.62 -2.12 -7.85
N LEU A 65 1.32 -1.33 -6.81
CA LEU A 65 0.94 -1.83 -5.49
C LEU A 65 -0.56 -2.12 -5.46
N VAL A 66 -0.93 -3.30 -4.95
CA VAL A 66 -2.34 -3.71 -4.84
C VAL A 66 -2.80 -3.63 -3.40
N ILE A 67 -3.93 -2.96 -3.18
CA ILE A 67 -4.64 -2.87 -1.91
C ILE A 67 -6.12 -3.20 -2.12
N GLY A 68 -6.79 -3.73 -1.09
CA GLY A 68 -8.24 -3.96 -1.10
C GLY A 68 -8.94 -3.07 -0.08
N THR A 69 -10.05 -2.42 -0.48
CA THR A 69 -10.83 -1.57 0.43
C THR A 69 -12.25 -1.33 -0.10
N HIS A 70 -13.10 -0.69 0.72
CA HIS A 70 -14.45 -0.28 0.33
C HIS A 70 -14.43 0.99 -0.52
N THR A 71 -15.21 1.01 -1.60
CA THR A 71 -15.43 2.20 -2.44
C THR A 71 -16.11 3.33 -1.65
N VAL A 72 -16.94 3.00 -0.67
CA VAL A 72 -17.65 3.93 0.21
C VAL A 72 -16.76 4.51 1.32
N SER A 73 -15.56 3.99 1.53
CA SER A 73 -14.62 4.55 2.51
C SER A 73 -14.11 5.94 2.09
N ARG A 74 -13.55 6.71 3.05
CA ARG A 74 -12.96 8.02 2.74
C ARG A 74 -12.01 7.95 1.55
N LYS A 75 -11.03 7.03 1.59
CA LYS A 75 -10.07 6.83 0.49
C LYS A 75 -10.73 6.35 -0.81
N GLY A 76 -11.79 5.54 -0.72
CA GLY A 76 -12.53 5.07 -1.90
C GLY A 76 -13.23 6.22 -2.61
N ARG A 77 -13.86 7.14 -1.87
CA ARG A 77 -14.45 8.37 -2.43
C ARG A 77 -13.40 9.31 -2.98
N ASP A 78 -12.32 9.57 -2.23
CA ASP A 78 -11.20 10.40 -2.69
C ASP A 78 -10.67 9.87 -4.05
N LEU A 79 -10.49 8.55 -4.18
CA LEU A 79 -9.98 7.91 -5.41
C LEU A 79 -10.99 7.88 -6.56
N ALA A 80 -12.29 7.95 -6.27
CA ALA A 80 -13.31 8.11 -7.31
C ALA A 80 -13.26 9.50 -7.94
N ASP A 81 -13.01 10.53 -7.12
CA ASP A 81 -12.91 11.92 -7.57
C ASP A 81 -11.52 12.23 -8.16
N ARG A 82 -10.47 11.75 -7.52
CA ARG A 82 -9.07 11.96 -7.89
C ARG A 82 -8.30 10.64 -7.86
N PRO A 83 -8.22 9.90 -8.97
CA PRO A 83 -7.60 8.58 -9.03
C PRO A 83 -6.05 8.67 -9.03
N TYR A 84 -5.49 9.28 -8.00
CA TYR A 84 -4.05 9.42 -7.79
C TYR A 84 -3.75 9.32 -6.29
N ALA A 85 -2.68 8.62 -5.94
CA ALA A 85 -2.28 8.43 -4.56
C ALA A 85 -0.76 8.42 -4.39
N ALA A 86 -0.35 8.59 -3.14
CA ALA A 86 1.01 8.33 -2.70
C ALA A 86 1.00 7.33 -1.54
N ALA A 87 1.94 6.39 -1.55
CA ALA A 87 2.13 5.39 -0.52
C ALA A 87 3.56 5.43 0.00
N THR A 88 3.73 5.43 1.32
CA THR A 88 5.06 5.44 1.94
C THR A 88 5.21 4.24 2.86
N PHE A 89 6.16 3.36 2.56
CA PHE A 89 6.72 2.41 3.51
C PHE A 89 7.71 3.15 4.39
N PHE A 90 7.71 2.88 5.68
CA PHE A 90 8.73 3.39 6.60
C PHE A 90 9.03 2.35 7.67
N TRP A 91 10.30 1.97 7.77
CA TRP A 91 10.79 1.02 8.76
C TRP A 91 11.73 1.76 9.72
N ARG A 92 11.23 2.00 10.90
CA ARG A 92 11.93 2.74 11.95
C ARG A 92 13.22 2.04 12.40
N GLU A 93 13.21 0.71 12.38
CA GLU A 93 14.30 -0.14 12.83
C GLU A 93 15.53 -0.04 11.93
N THR A 94 15.32 0.24 10.66
CA THR A 94 16.37 0.37 9.65
C THR A 94 16.51 1.79 9.09
N LEU A 95 15.64 2.70 9.50
CA LEU A 95 15.58 4.08 9.00
C LEU A 95 15.49 4.16 7.48
N GLN A 96 14.81 3.18 6.88
CA GLN A 96 14.56 3.12 5.43
C GLN A 96 13.13 3.55 5.12
N GLN A 97 12.98 4.24 4.00
CA GLN A 97 11.69 4.61 3.45
C GLN A 97 11.62 4.32 1.96
N ILE A 98 10.45 3.85 1.49
CA ILE A 98 10.14 3.81 0.06
C ILE A 98 8.88 4.66 -0.15
N HIS A 99 8.96 5.63 -1.06
CA HIS A 99 7.82 6.43 -1.47
C HIS A 99 7.40 6.05 -2.88
N VAL A 100 6.13 5.74 -3.07
CA VAL A 100 5.53 5.38 -4.36
C VAL A 100 4.41 6.35 -4.65
N ALA A 101 4.37 6.94 -5.84
CA ALA A 101 3.26 7.77 -6.27
C ALA A 101 2.84 7.45 -7.70
N GLY A 102 1.54 7.62 -7.98
CA GLY A 102 1.02 7.41 -9.32
C GLY A 102 -0.50 7.33 -9.40
N PRO A 103 -1.03 7.08 -10.60
CA PRO A 103 -2.45 6.89 -10.82
C PRO A 103 -2.96 5.59 -10.18
N VAL A 104 -4.22 5.61 -9.77
CA VAL A 104 -4.87 4.46 -9.13
C VAL A 104 -5.98 3.94 -10.04
N HIS A 105 -6.02 2.63 -10.23
CA HIS A 105 -7.02 1.94 -11.03
C HIS A 105 -7.79 0.95 -10.17
N VAL A 106 -9.10 0.87 -10.37
CA VAL A 106 -9.93 -0.19 -9.78
C VAL A 106 -9.63 -1.49 -10.54
N LEU A 107 -9.41 -2.58 -9.81
CA LEU A 107 -9.21 -3.89 -10.41
C LEU A 107 -10.54 -4.46 -10.95
N PRO A 108 -10.49 -5.27 -12.03
CA PRO A 108 -11.65 -6.02 -12.51
C PRO A 108 -12.31 -6.84 -11.42
N GLY A 109 -13.62 -7.14 -11.60
CA GLY A 109 -14.42 -7.89 -10.63
C GLY A 109 -13.76 -9.22 -10.23
N ALA A 110 -13.37 -10.04 -11.22
CA ALA A 110 -12.73 -11.33 -10.97
C ALA A 110 -11.40 -11.22 -10.20
N GLU A 111 -10.58 -10.18 -10.46
CA GLU A 111 -9.36 -9.93 -9.68
C GLU A 111 -9.68 -9.47 -8.26
N SER A 112 -10.72 -8.66 -8.09
CA SER A 112 -11.19 -8.23 -6.78
C SER A 112 -11.77 -9.42 -5.97
N ASP A 113 -12.45 -10.37 -6.63
CA ASP A 113 -12.94 -11.61 -6.01
C ASP A 113 -11.77 -12.48 -5.51
N ALA A 114 -10.75 -12.69 -6.35
CA ALA A 114 -9.54 -13.43 -5.96
C ALA A 114 -8.83 -12.76 -4.79
N LEU A 115 -8.62 -11.45 -4.85
CA LEU A 115 -7.99 -10.67 -3.78
C LEU A 115 -8.78 -10.71 -2.47
N PHE A 116 -10.10 -10.73 -2.54
CA PHE A 116 -10.96 -10.86 -1.36
C PHE A 116 -10.84 -12.24 -0.73
N ALA A 117 -10.79 -13.29 -1.55
CA ALA A 117 -10.67 -14.68 -1.10
C ALA A 117 -9.36 -14.98 -0.35
N GLU A 118 -8.26 -14.27 -0.67
CA GLU A 118 -6.97 -14.39 0.04
C GLU A 118 -7.01 -13.88 1.49
N ARG A 119 -8.02 -13.09 1.85
CA ARG A 119 -8.14 -12.52 3.20
C ARG A 119 -8.52 -13.59 4.21
N ALA A 120 -8.06 -13.40 5.45
CA ALA A 120 -8.49 -14.25 6.56
C ALA A 120 -10.04 -14.23 6.70
N PRO A 121 -10.68 -15.35 7.09
CA PRO A 121 -12.14 -15.45 7.23
C PRO A 121 -12.75 -14.30 8.03
N VAL A 122 -12.18 -13.98 9.19
CA VAL A 122 -12.63 -12.87 10.04
C VAL A 122 -12.56 -11.52 9.33
N ALA A 123 -11.58 -11.31 8.47
CA ALA A 123 -11.43 -10.07 7.70
C ALA A 123 -12.41 -9.99 6.52
N ARG A 124 -12.78 -11.13 5.91
CA ARG A 124 -13.85 -11.22 4.90
C ARG A 124 -15.20 -10.89 5.53
N ALA A 125 -15.53 -11.58 6.63
CA ALA A 125 -16.78 -11.39 7.34
C ALA A 125 -16.97 -9.94 7.83
N MET A 126 -15.93 -9.34 8.42
CA MET A 126 -15.99 -7.94 8.85
C MET A 126 -16.13 -6.97 7.67
N ALA A 127 -15.47 -7.22 6.55
CA ALA A 127 -15.63 -6.42 5.35
C ALA A 127 -17.04 -6.55 4.75
N ALA A 128 -17.66 -7.73 4.82
CA ALA A 128 -19.03 -7.93 4.34
C ALA A 128 -20.08 -7.33 5.29
N ALA A 129 -19.83 -7.35 6.60
CA ALA A 129 -20.72 -6.81 7.61
C ALA A 129 -20.73 -5.27 7.68
N SER A 130 -19.60 -4.62 7.33
CA SER A 130 -19.37 -3.19 7.59
C SER A 130 -19.45 -2.32 6.34
N ARG A 131 -19.59 -1.02 6.55
CA ARG A 131 -19.41 0.04 5.55
C ARG A 131 -18.34 0.99 6.07
N GLN A 132 -17.10 0.78 5.61
CA GLN A 132 -15.94 1.47 6.15
C GLN A 132 -16.07 2.99 6.07
N SER A 133 -15.73 3.69 7.14
CA SER A 133 -15.82 5.14 7.33
C SER A 133 -17.24 5.71 7.53
N GLU A 134 -18.28 4.90 7.62
CA GLU A 134 -19.57 5.33 8.09
C GLU A 134 -19.61 5.37 9.64
N PRO A 135 -20.51 6.18 10.23
CA PRO A 135 -20.71 6.18 11.69
C PRO A 135 -21.02 4.78 12.22
N MET A 136 -20.56 4.47 13.43
CA MET A 136 -20.78 3.22 14.13
C MET A 136 -21.91 3.38 15.14
N PRO A 137 -23.16 3.07 14.80
CA PRO A 137 -24.28 3.24 15.73
C PRO A 137 -24.30 2.15 16.81
N ASP A 138 -23.91 0.92 16.49
CA ASP A 138 -23.93 -0.23 17.39
C ASP A 138 -22.78 -1.19 17.06
N GLU A 139 -21.77 -1.21 17.91
CA GLU A 139 -20.60 -2.09 17.77
C GLU A 139 -20.97 -3.56 18.01
N GLN A 140 -21.88 -3.85 18.97
CA GLN A 140 -22.24 -5.23 19.30
C GLN A 140 -23.02 -5.87 18.15
N LEU A 141 -23.94 -5.13 17.55
CA LEU A 141 -24.69 -5.58 16.39
C LEU A 141 -23.76 -5.87 15.19
N LEU A 142 -22.78 -5.00 14.95
CA LEU A 142 -21.81 -5.22 13.88
C LEU A 142 -20.95 -6.46 14.12
N ARG A 143 -20.49 -6.68 15.36
CA ARG A 143 -19.75 -7.88 15.74
C ARG A 143 -20.57 -9.16 15.58
N ALA A 144 -21.83 -9.15 16.00
CA ALA A 144 -22.74 -10.28 15.85
C ALA A 144 -22.95 -10.63 14.38
N ARG A 145 -23.22 -9.62 13.52
CA ARG A 145 -23.36 -9.81 12.08
C ARG A 145 -22.09 -10.38 11.43
N ALA A 146 -20.91 -9.87 11.81
CA ALA A 146 -19.64 -10.39 11.30
C ALA A 146 -19.40 -11.85 11.76
N ALA A 147 -19.78 -12.22 12.98
CA ALA A 147 -19.69 -13.58 13.49
C ALA A 147 -20.62 -14.54 12.75
N GLU A 148 -21.85 -14.14 12.46
CA GLU A 148 -22.81 -14.92 11.64
C GLU A 148 -22.23 -15.20 10.24
N LEU A 149 -21.71 -14.15 9.56
CA LEU A 149 -21.10 -14.30 8.26
C LEU A 149 -19.85 -15.18 8.28
N ALA A 150 -19.06 -15.12 9.35
CA ALA A 150 -17.86 -15.97 9.50
C ALA A 150 -18.20 -17.44 9.74
N ALA A 151 -19.41 -17.75 10.24
CA ALA A 151 -19.89 -19.12 10.41
C ALA A 151 -20.43 -19.73 9.12
N ASP A 152 -20.80 -18.92 8.13
CA ASP A 152 -21.35 -19.33 6.82
C ASP A 152 -20.32 -19.06 5.69
N GLU A 153 -19.16 -19.71 5.77
CA GLU A 153 -18.10 -19.64 4.73
C GLU A 153 -18.49 -20.48 3.50
N PRO A 154 -18.15 -20.04 2.28
CA PRO A 154 -17.34 -18.86 1.95
C PRO A 154 -18.16 -17.55 1.94
N VAL A 155 -17.63 -16.52 2.57
CA VAL A 155 -18.21 -15.17 2.53
C VAL A 155 -18.03 -14.57 1.14
N GLU A 156 -19.13 -14.20 0.49
CA GLU A 156 -19.10 -13.48 -0.79
C GLU A 156 -18.54 -12.07 -0.64
N ARG A 157 -17.78 -11.64 -1.64
CA ARG A 157 -17.26 -10.27 -1.67
C ARG A 157 -18.38 -9.25 -1.88
N PRO A 158 -18.56 -8.28 -0.98
CA PRO A 158 -19.50 -7.19 -1.21
C PRO A 158 -19.10 -6.36 -2.43
N LEU A 159 -20.08 -5.94 -3.23
CA LEU A 159 -19.82 -5.10 -4.43
C LEU A 159 -19.09 -3.80 -4.11
N ILE A 160 -19.26 -3.28 -2.90
CA ILE A 160 -18.56 -2.08 -2.42
C ILE A 160 -17.10 -2.34 -2.01
N TRP A 161 -16.65 -3.59 -1.93
CA TRP A 161 -15.25 -3.93 -1.66
C TRP A 161 -14.55 -4.29 -2.97
N VAL A 162 -13.49 -3.57 -3.31
CA VAL A 162 -12.74 -3.77 -4.55
C VAL A 162 -11.23 -3.71 -4.29
N GLY A 163 -10.48 -4.32 -5.19
CA GLY A 163 -9.05 -4.09 -5.29
C GLY A 163 -8.75 -2.77 -6.02
N TYR A 164 -7.70 -2.10 -5.57
CA TYR A 164 -7.11 -0.95 -6.24
C TYR A 164 -5.65 -1.23 -6.54
N ARG A 165 -5.20 -0.81 -7.71
CA ARG A 165 -3.80 -0.83 -8.10
C ARG A 165 -3.27 0.60 -8.18
N LEU A 166 -2.30 0.96 -7.32
CA LEU A 166 -1.50 2.17 -7.43
C LEU A 166 -0.37 1.90 -8.41
N ALA A 167 -0.52 2.37 -9.65
CA ALA A 167 0.48 2.19 -10.69
C ALA A 167 1.73 3.06 -10.41
N TYR A 168 2.90 2.53 -10.75
CA TYR A 168 4.16 3.24 -10.50
C TYR A 168 4.38 4.36 -11.51
N GLN A 169 4.29 5.60 -11.06
CA GLN A 169 4.76 6.77 -11.81
C GLN A 169 6.11 7.24 -11.28
N SER A 170 6.29 7.20 -9.96
CA SER A 170 7.60 7.42 -9.34
C SER A 170 7.80 6.48 -8.15
N ILE A 171 9.05 6.07 -7.92
CA ILE A 171 9.49 5.31 -6.76
C ILE A 171 10.74 5.99 -6.23
N GLU A 172 10.77 6.35 -4.94
CA GLU A 172 11.93 6.91 -4.28
C GLU A 172 12.34 6.05 -3.11
N PHE A 173 13.60 5.67 -3.07
CA PHE A 173 14.26 5.01 -1.96
C PHE A 173 15.01 6.05 -1.13
N TRP A 174 14.82 6.02 0.17
CA TRP A 174 15.43 6.94 1.11
C TRP A 174 16.04 6.18 2.30
N HIS A 175 17.21 6.60 2.75
CA HIS A 175 17.84 6.08 3.95
C HIS A 175 18.44 7.22 4.76
N ASP A 176 18.27 7.15 6.09
CA ASP A 176 18.83 8.12 7.03
C ASP A 176 20.35 7.97 7.13
N GLU A 177 21.06 9.10 7.16
CA GLU A 177 22.50 9.17 7.42
C GLU A 177 22.78 10.08 8.63
N PRO A 178 23.72 9.70 9.51
CA PRO A 178 23.98 10.46 10.73
C PRO A 178 24.45 11.90 10.49
N ASP A 179 25.13 12.15 9.36
CA ASP A 179 25.61 13.46 8.96
C ASP A 179 24.53 14.34 8.28
N ARG A 180 23.27 13.79 8.20
CA ARG A 180 22.11 14.43 7.56
C ARG A 180 22.21 14.52 6.04
N LEU A 181 23.24 13.98 5.41
CA LEU A 181 23.32 13.79 3.96
C LEU A 181 22.57 12.51 3.56
N HIS A 182 21.25 12.50 3.82
CA HIS A 182 20.41 11.34 3.57
C HIS A 182 20.53 10.85 2.13
N ARG A 183 20.57 9.53 1.97
CA ARG A 183 20.61 8.92 0.64
C ARG A 183 19.23 8.91 0.04
N ARG A 184 19.08 9.48 -1.15
CA ARG A 184 17.84 9.55 -1.89
C ARG A 184 18.07 9.12 -3.33
N LEU A 185 17.37 8.06 -3.75
CA LEU A 185 17.41 7.51 -5.09
C LEU A 185 15.98 7.46 -5.64
N ARG A 186 15.71 8.26 -6.67
CA ARG A 186 14.39 8.36 -7.28
C ARG A 186 14.40 7.82 -8.69
N TYR A 187 13.36 7.06 -9.00
CA TYR A 187 13.01 6.58 -10.32
C TYR A 187 11.72 7.24 -10.77
N ASP A 188 11.72 7.81 -11.97
CA ASP A 188 10.53 8.35 -12.62
C ASP A 188 10.23 7.54 -13.87
N ARG A 189 8.95 7.14 -14.04
CA ARG A 189 8.49 6.33 -15.17
C ARG A 189 8.58 7.12 -16.46
N THR A 190 9.17 6.53 -17.49
CA THR A 190 9.18 7.03 -18.86
C THR A 190 8.31 6.13 -19.75
N GLY A 191 8.11 6.50 -21.03
CA GLY A 191 7.32 5.67 -21.95
C GLY A 191 7.85 4.24 -22.12
N THR A 192 9.17 4.03 -21.99
CA THR A 192 9.84 2.75 -22.26
C THR A 192 10.58 2.16 -21.06
N GLY A 193 10.63 2.86 -19.92
CA GLY A 193 11.41 2.38 -18.77
C GLY A 193 11.41 3.37 -17.62
N TRP A 194 12.57 3.57 -17.02
CA TRP A 194 12.78 4.43 -15.88
C TRP A 194 13.96 5.38 -16.10
N THR A 195 13.82 6.61 -15.65
CA THR A 195 14.97 7.50 -15.42
C THR A 195 15.29 7.49 -13.95
N THR A 196 16.57 7.61 -13.62
CA THR A 196 17.08 7.52 -12.26
C THR A 196 17.83 8.79 -11.91
N VAL A 197 17.60 9.31 -10.70
CA VAL A 197 18.29 10.49 -10.18
C VAL A 197 18.55 10.36 -8.68
N ARG A 198 19.70 10.84 -8.23
CA ARG A 198 19.96 11.06 -6.80
C ARG A 198 19.51 12.46 -6.43
N LEU A 199 18.79 12.57 -5.32
CA LEU A 199 18.26 13.84 -4.83
C LEU A 199 19.11 14.36 -3.67
N GLN A 200 19.12 15.67 -3.50
CA GLN A 200 19.61 16.29 -2.27
C GLN A 200 18.70 15.98 -1.09
N PRO A 201 19.21 15.93 0.13
CA PRO A 201 18.40 15.66 1.33
C PRO A 201 17.35 16.73 1.60
#